data_8bf82cf22494d9a2bccdbc295a7f0d25
#
_entry.id   8bf82cf22494d9a2bccdbc295a7f0d25
#
_cell.length_a   1.000
_cell.length_b   1.000
_cell.length_c   1.000
_cell.angle_alpha   90.00
_cell.angle_beta   90.00
_cell.angle_gamma   90.00
#
_symmetry.space_group_name_H-M   'P 1'
#
loop_
_entity.id
_entity.type
_entity.pdbx_description
1 polymer ?
#
loop_
_entity_poly.entity_id
_entity_poly.type
_entity_poly.pdbx_seq_one_letter_code
_entity_poly.pdbx_strand_id
1 'polypeptide(L)'
;MIMRFLKKIPAGMMVVPMLLGAIINTFIPEVTNIGSFTTAIFTSAGANTAIGIQLFCLGTTLRFREMGGVVKRGGVLLISKFVIGAAIGIVVGKVFGPTGVLGLSSLAIISAVTNSNGSVYLALMNSYGDKVDQAAMPLLAINDGPMLTMIAMGLGGLADIPFMALVAAIGPILVGMILGNIDKDLSDFLAPAGSILLPFVGFCLGSGMNLTNIVKGGAQGILLGLVTCFIGGAFIVLCDKFISRRPGYAGWAVATTAGNAVAVPAVIAEADPSWLPFADVATSQVAASAILTAILVPIITSWWAKKYGCPQFPKDEAQKALFEKQA
;
A
#
# COMPACT_ATOMS: atom_id res chain seq x y z
N MET A 1 -7.40 -3.61 -25.57
CA MET A 1 -6.16 -4.43 -25.56
C MET A 1 -5.27 -4.07 -24.37
N ILE A 2 -4.84 -2.81 -24.22
CA ILE A 2 -3.93 -2.32 -23.14
C ILE A 2 -4.46 -2.63 -21.74
N MET A 3 -5.69 -2.25 -21.40
CA MET A 3 -6.28 -2.52 -20.08
C MET A 3 -6.33 -4.00 -19.70
N ARG A 4 -6.62 -4.89 -20.70
CA ARG A 4 -6.59 -6.34 -20.46
C ARG A 4 -5.19 -6.85 -20.16
N PHE A 5 -4.17 -6.27 -20.77
CA PHE A 5 -2.76 -6.57 -20.50
C PHE A 5 -2.35 -6.11 -19.11
N LEU A 6 -2.60 -4.84 -18.76
CA LEU A 6 -2.26 -4.27 -17.46
C LEU A 6 -2.91 -5.05 -16.30
N LYS A 7 -4.18 -5.45 -16.45
CA LYS A 7 -4.90 -6.22 -15.43
C LYS A 7 -4.42 -7.67 -15.27
N LYS A 8 -3.67 -8.23 -16.23
CA LYS A 8 -3.07 -9.56 -16.10
C LYS A 8 -1.80 -9.57 -15.26
N ILE A 9 -1.14 -8.42 -15.14
CA ILE A 9 0.11 -8.27 -14.38
C ILE A 9 -0.26 -7.82 -12.97
N PRO A 10 0.21 -8.49 -11.90
CA PRO A 10 0.03 -8.03 -10.53
C PRO A 10 0.61 -6.62 -10.36
N ALA A 11 -0.16 -5.71 -9.76
CA ALA A 11 0.15 -4.27 -9.68
C ALA A 11 0.44 -3.59 -11.03
N GLY A 12 0.06 -4.21 -12.16
CA GLY A 12 0.43 -3.77 -13.51
C GLY A 12 -0.06 -2.37 -13.88
N MET A 13 -1.16 -1.92 -13.29
CA MET A 13 -1.66 -0.55 -13.47
C MET A 13 -0.67 0.53 -13.00
N MET A 14 0.21 0.21 -12.07
CA MET A 14 1.25 1.10 -11.56
C MET A 14 2.63 0.75 -12.13
N VAL A 15 3.02 -0.52 -12.04
CA VAL A 15 4.38 -0.97 -12.33
C VAL A 15 4.70 -0.89 -13.83
N VAL A 16 3.76 -1.23 -14.72
CA VAL A 16 4.03 -1.18 -16.18
C VAL A 16 4.22 0.27 -16.66
N PRO A 17 3.37 1.24 -16.32
CA PRO A 17 3.65 2.63 -16.64
C PRO A 17 4.94 3.17 -15.98
N MET A 18 5.27 2.74 -14.75
CA MET A 18 6.52 3.11 -14.08
C MET A 18 7.75 2.62 -14.86
N LEU A 19 7.75 1.37 -15.30
CA LEU A 19 8.83 0.83 -16.13
C LEU A 19 8.93 1.59 -17.47
N LEU A 20 7.81 1.91 -18.09
CA LEU A 20 7.79 2.70 -19.31
C LEU A 20 8.37 4.10 -19.09
N GLY A 21 7.99 4.78 -18.01
CA GLY A 21 8.56 6.09 -17.63
C GLY A 21 10.06 6.01 -17.42
N ALA A 22 10.55 4.97 -16.71
CA ALA A 22 11.98 4.77 -16.48
C ALA A 22 12.76 4.46 -17.77
N ILE A 23 12.20 3.70 -18.70
CA ILE A 23 12.79 3.46 -20.02
C ILE A 23 12.90 4.77 -20.79
N ILE A 24 11.82 5.55 -20.86
CA ILE A 24 11.83 6.84 -21.56
C ILE A 24 12.84 7.78 -20.91
N ASN A 25 12.85 7.92 -19.60
CA ASN A 25 13.80 8.78 -18.90
C ASN A 25 15.26 8.33 -19.07
N THR A 26 15.51 7.04 -19.23
CA THR A 26 16.89 6.51 -19.43
C THR A 26 17.40 6.75 -20.84
N PHE A 27 16.56 6.61 -21.88
CA PHE A 27 17.00 6.60 -23.27
C PHE A 27 16.66 7.87 -24.06
N ILE A 28 15.53 8.52 -23.76
CA ILE A 28 15.00 9.67 -24.51
C ILE A 28 14.30 10.67 -23.58
N PRO A 29 14.96 11.23 -22.54
CA PRO A 29 14.34 12.07 -21.53
C PRO A 29 13.71 13.36 -22.11
N GLU A 30 14.18 13.83 -23.25
CA GLU A 30 13.70 15.06 -23.90
C GLU A 30 12.22 14.96 -24.29
N VAL A 31 11.71 13.75 -24.58
CA VAL A 31 10.31 13.54 -25.04
C VAL A 31 9.29 13.98 -23.99
N THR A 32 9.59 13.84 -22.70
CA THR A 32 8.70 14.25 -21.60
C THR A 32 8.97 15.69 -21.16
N ASN A 33 10.09 16.29 -21.52
CA ASN A 33 10.53 17.63 -21.09
C ASN A 33 10.32 18.72 -22.14
N ILE A 34 9.32 18.56 -23.00
CA ILE A 34 8.99 19.52 -24.07
C ILE A 34 8.19 20.74 -23.60
N GLY A 35 7.84 20.79 -22.31
CA GLY A 35 7.14 21.93 -21.69
C GLY A 35 5.64 21.71 -21.53
N SER A 36 4.97 22.73 -20.95
CA SER A 36 3.52 22.79 -20.73
C SER A 36 2.92 21.54 -20.09
N PHE A 37 1.76 21.07 -20.57
CA PHE A 37 1.04 19.93 -20.03
C PHE A 37 1.80 18.61 -20.13
N THR A 38 2.60 18.42 -21.16
CA THR A 38 3.39 17.19 -21.31
C THR A 38 4.38 17.03 -20.16
N THR A 39 5.16 18.07 -19.88
CA THR A 39 6.11 18.07 -18.75
C THR A 39 5.37 17.97 -17.41
N ALA A 40 4.25 18.70 -17.24
CA ALA A 40 3.47 18.67 -16.00
C ALA A 40 2.88 17.29 -15.68
N ILE A 41 2.49 16.50 -16.69
CA ILE A 41 1.81 15.20 -16.51
C ILE A 41 2.80 14.03 -16.56
N PHE A 42 3.84 14.11 -17.42
CA PHE A 42 4.67 12.94 -17.74
C PHE A 42 6.08 13.01 -17.18
N THR A 43 6.33 13.88 -16.20
CA THR A 43 7.58 13.90 -15.43
C THR A 43 7.33 13.64 -13.95
N SER A 44 8.39 13.47 -13.18
CA SER A 44 8.32 13.30 -11.72
C SER A 44 7.58 14.45 -11.01
N ALA A 45 7.56 15.66 -11.58
CA ALA A 45 6.82 16.80 -11.06
C ALA A 45 5.29 16.56 -10.99
N GLY A 46 4.74 15.71 -11.87
CA GLY A 46 3.32 15.36 -11.87
C GLY A 46 2.91 14.38 -10.77
N ALA A 47 3.87 13.66 -10.18
CA ALA A 47 3.58 12.59 -9.22
C ALA A 47 2.77 13.08 -8.01
N ASN A 48 3.21 14.15 -7.35
CA ASN A 48 2.55 14.68 -6.15
C ASN A 48 1.12 15.16 -6.42
N THR A 49 0.90 15.81 -7.56
CA THR A 49 -0.45 16.25 -7.97
C THR A 49 -1.36 15.03 -8.16
N ALA A 50 -0.90 14.03 -8.90
CA ALA A 50 -1.67 12.81 -9.16
C ALA A 50 -1.96 12.03 -7.87
N ILE A 51 -0.97 11.90 -6.97
CA ILE A 51 -1.13 11.27 -5.64
C ILE A 51 -2.12 12.07 -4.79
N GLY A 52 -1.99 13.39 -4.72
CA GLY A 52 -2.90 14.24 -3.94
C GLY A 52 -4.35 14.11 -4.39
N ILE A 53 -4.62 14.14 -5.70
CA ILE A 53 -5.97 13.93 -6.27
C ILE A 53 -6.46 12.51 -5.94
N GLN A 54 -5.60 11.50 -6.06
CA GLN A 54 -5.93 10.11 -5.74
C GLN A 54 -6.33 9.94 -4.28
N LEU A 55 -5.55 10.52 -3.34
CA LEU A 55 -5.83 10.47 -1.91
C LEU A 55 -7.13 11.22 -1.55
N PHE A 56 -7.40 12.35 -2.20
CA PHE A 56 -8.67 13.06 -2.05
C PHE A 56 -9.85 12.18 -2.49
N CYS A 57 -9.78 11.58 -3.68
CA CYS A 57 -10.84 10.70 -4.19
C CYS A 57 -11.01 9.45 -3.32
N LEU A 58 -9.93 8.86 -2.82
CA LEU A 58 -9.98 7.77 -1.85
C LEU A 58 -10.69 8.22 -0.57
N GLY A 59 -10.36 9.40 -0.06
CA GLY A 59 -11.00 10.01 1.11
C GLY A 59 -12.52 10.04 0.98
N THR A 60 -13.07 10.37 -0.20
CA THR A 60 -14.53 10.45 -0.40
C THR A 60 -15.25 9.12 -0.19
N THR A 61 -14.54 8.00 -0.26
CA THR A 61 -15.12 6.66 -0.04
C THR A 61 -15.19 6.26 1.44
N LEU A 62 -14.51 6.99 2.34
CA LEU A 62 -14.47 6.70 3.77
C LEU A 62 -15.73 7.20 4.47
N ARG A 63 -16.56 6.29 5.03
CA ARG A 63 -17.85 6.61 5.66
C ARG A 63 -17.76 6.62 7.18
N PHE A 64 -18.12 7.75 7.84
CA PHE A 64 -18.18 7.85 9.31
C PHE A 64 -19.15 6.85 9.93
N ARG A 65 -20.31 6.60 9.30
CA ARG A 65 -21.35 5.71 9.81
C ARG A 65 -20.94 4.23 9.86
N GLU A 66 -20.09 3.82 8.92
CA GLU A 66 -19.65 2.43 8.79
C GLU A 66 -18.47 2.12 9.73
N MET A 67 -17.80 3.15 10.24
CA MET A 67 -16.59 2.98 11.07
C MET A 67 -16.86 2.29 12.42
N GLY A 68 -18.05 2.41 13.01
CA GLY A 68 -18.32 1.90 14.36
C GLY A 68 -18.23 0.37 14.52
N GLY A 69 -18.81 -0.39 13.59
CA GLY A 69 -18.73 -1.87 13.58
C GLY A 69 -17.43 -2.41 12.99
N VAL A 70 -16.86 -1.65 12.09
CA VAL A 70 -15.66 -1.99 11.29
C VAL A 70 -14.37 -1.75 12.08
N VAL A 71 -14.38 -0.77 13.01
CA VAL A 71 -13.18 -0.36 13.78
C VAL A 71 -12.55 -1.53 14.53
N LYS A 72 -13.35 -2.41 15.13
CA LYS A 72 -12.77 -3.57 15.85
C LYS A 72 -12.08 -4.53 14.92
N ARG A 73 -12.68 -4.88 13.78
CA ARG A 73 -12.14 -5.85 12.81
C ARG A 73 -10.99 -5.24 12.00
N GLY A 74 -11.25 -4.13 11.32
CA GLY A 74 -10.26 -3.42 10.51
C GLY A 74 -9.14 -2.81 11.36
N GLY A 75 -9.46 -2.34 12.58
CA GLY A 75 -8.46 -1.79 13.49
C GLY A 75 -7.40 -2.79 13.90
N VAL A 76 -7.76 -4.05 14.23
CA VAL A 76 -6.77 -5.08 14.54
C VAL A 76 -5.86 -5.33 13.35
N LEU A 77 -6.40 -5.45 12.14
CA LEU A 77 -5.64 -5.69 10.93
C LEU A 77 -4.73 -4.49 10.58
N LEU A 78 -5.26 -3.27 10.65
CA LEU A 78 -4.53 -2.04 10.38
C LEU A 78 -3.37 -1.82 11.38
N ILE A 79 -3.68 -1.90 12.69
CA ILE A 79 -2.69 -1.64 13.74
C ILE A 79 -1.60 -2.73 13.73
N SER A 80 -1.97 -4.01 13.58
CA SER A 80 -0.97 -5.08 13.52
C SER A 80 -0.05 -4.93 12.31
N LYS A 81 -0.59 -4.56 11.16
CA LYS A 81 0.19 -4.28 9.95
C LYS A 81 1.15 -3.11 10.16
N PHE A 82 0.66 -2.01 10.73
CA PHE A 82 1.46 -0.83 11.05
C PHE A 82 2.56 -1.14 12.05
N VAL A 83 2.21 -1.79 13.16
CA VAL A 83 3.17 -2.11 14.24
C VAL A 83 4.31 -2.98 13.75
N ILE A 84 4.01 -4.07 13.01
CA ILE A 84 5.09 -4.94 12.53
C ILE A 84 5.98 -4.25 11.49
N GLY A 85 5.40 -3.45 10.59
CA GLY A 85 6.15 -2.69 9.60
C GLY A 85 7.04 -1.62 10.23
N ALA A 86 6.49 -0.85 11.18
CA ALA A 86 7.25 0.13 11.96
C ALA A 86 8.35 -0.54 12.79
N ALA A 87 8.04 -1.63 13.49
CA ALA A 87 9.01 -2.33 14.33
C ALA A 87 10.21 -2.86 13.52
N ILE A 88 9.97 -3.58 12.41
CA ILE A 88 11.06 -4.11 11.58
C ILE A 88 11.90 -2.94 11.03
N GLY A 89 11.26 -1.93 10.44
CA GLY A 89 11.98 -0.84 9.80
C GLY A 89 12.74 0.05 10.79
N ILE A 90 12.16 0.35 11.97
CA ILE A 90 12.83 1.13 13.02
C ILE A 90 14.02 0.34 13.59
N VAL A 91 13.86 -0.96 13.86
CA VAL A 91 14.97 -1.79 14.35
C VAL A 91 16.09 -1.83 13.31
N VAL A 92 15.76 -2.09 12.05
CA VAL A 92 16.77 -2.10 10.96
C VAL A 92 17.43 -0.71 10.83
N GLY A 93 16.66 0.36 10.85
CA GLY A 93 17.19 1.72 10.72
C GLY A 93 18.11 2.11 11.88
N LYS A 94 17.77 1.73 13.12
CA LYS A 94 18.61 2.03 14.30
C LYS A 94 19.85 1.16 14.41
N VAL A 95 19.77 -0.10 13.99
CA VAL A 95 20.90 -1.05 14.10
C VAL A 95 21.87 -0.90 12.92
N PHE A 96 21.34 -0.75 11.71
CA PHE A 96 22.12 -0.78 10.46
C PHE A 96 22.18 0.59 9.74
N GLY A 97 21.49 1.60 10.29
CA GLY A 97 21.41 2.93 9.67
C GLY A 97 20.49 2.99 8.43
N PRO A 98 20.55 4.10 7.66
CA PRO A 98 19.69 4.32 6.50
C PRO A 98 19.87 3.29 5.38
N THR A 99 21.11 2.77 5.20
CA THR A 99 21.43 1.76 4.21
C THR A 99 20.78 0.41 4.48
N GLY A 100 20.38 0.17 5.74
CA GLY A 100 19.68 -1.01 6.18
C GLY A 100 20.50 -2.30 6.12
N VAL A 101 19.86 -3.42 5.83
CA VAL A 101 20.44 -4.76 5.86
C VAL A 101 20.19 -5.51 4.55
N LEU A 102 21.18 -6.26 4.04
CA LEU A 102 21.09 -7.02 2.80
C LEU A 102 20.71 -6.16 1.58
N GLY A 103 21.07 -4.87 1.58
CA GLY A 103 20.71 -3.92 0.54
C GLY A 103 19.28 -3.39 0.61
N LEU A 104 18.54 -3.72 1.67
CA LEU A 104 17.20 -3.18 1.96
C LEU A 104 17.34 -1.99 2.90
N SER A 105 17.07 -0.78 2.41
CA SER A 105 17.05 0.41 3.25
C SER A 105 15.87 0.35 4.24
N SER A 106 16.04 0.97 5.42
CA SER A 106 14.93 1.10 6.37
C SER A 106 13.72 1.82 5.77
N LEU A 107 13.96 2.77 4.85
CA LEU A 107 12.92 3.45 4.08
C LEU A 107 12.10 2.47 3.24
N ALA A 108 12.75 1.56 2.49
CA ALA A 108 12.06 0.56 1.70
C ALA A 108 11.25 -0.41 2.57
N ILE A 109 11.83 -0.86 3.68
CA ILE A 109 11.18 -1.78 4.62
C ILE A 109 9.92 -1.17 5.21
N ILE A 110 10.02 0.05 5.78
CA ILE A 110 8.84 0.70 6.38
C ILE A 110 7.79 0.95 5.31
N SER A 111 8.17 1.49 4.14
CA SER A 111 7.24 1.78 3.05
C SER A 111 6.48 0.54 2.56
N ALA A 112 7.14 -0.61 2.44
CA ALA A 112 6.50 -1.83 1.96
C ALA A 112 5.66 -2.52 3.03
N VAL A 113 6.19 -2.64 4.26
CA VAL A 113 5.58 -3.48 5.29
C VAL A 113 4.44 -2.78 6.02
N THR A 114 4.42 -1.44 6.13
CA THR A 114 3.31 -0.71 6.75
C THR A 114 2.09 -0.58 5.85
N ASN A 115 2.24 -0.68 4.54
CA ASN A 115 1.18 -0.50 3.56
C ASN A 115 0.58 -1.82 3.09
N SER A 116 -0.73 -1.86 2.81
CA SER A 116 -1.43 -3.04 2.28
C SER A 116 -2.27 -2.71 1.06
N ASN A 117 -2.42 -3.68 0.16
CA ASN A 117 -3.23 -3.54 -1.06
C ASN A 117 -4.71 -3.80 -0.74
N GLY A 118 -5.50 -2.73 -0.61
CA GLY A 118 -6.93 -2.80 -0.31
C GLY A 118 -7.73 -3.57 -1.36
N SER A 119 -7.37 -3.47 -2.64
CA SER A 119 -8.07 -4.19 -3.72
C SER A 119 -7.87 -5.70 -3.64
N VAL A 120 -6.65 -6.15 -3.36
CA VAL A 120 -6.35 -7.58 -3.13
C VAL A 120 -7.07 -8.07 -1.88
N TYR A 121 -7.04 -7.29 -0.79
CA TYR A 121 -7.77 -7.62 0.42
C TYR A 121 -9.26 -7.81 0.15
N LEU A 122 -9.91 -6.84 -0.50
CA LEU A 122 -11.35 -6.90 -0.79
C LEU A 122 -11.71 -8.08 -1.69
N ALA A 123 -10.92 -8.37 -2.72
CA ALA A 123 -11.13 -9.52 -3.60
C ALA A 123 -11.07 -10.85 -2.84
N LEU A 124 -10.13 -10.96 -1.89
CA LEU A 124 -10.01 -12.14 -1.03
C LEU A 124 -11.14 -12.23 0.00
N MET A 125 -11.56 -11.10 0.58
CA MET A 125 -12.69 -11.09 1.52
C MET A 125 -14.03 -11.35 0.83
N ASN A 126 -14.19 -10.98 -0.43
CA ASN A 126 -15.35 -11.40 -1.23
C ASN A 126 -15.39 -12.93 -1.45
N SER A 127 -14.24 -13.59 -1.48
CA SER A 127 -14.13 -15.02 -1.74
C SER A 127 -14.11 -15.87 -0.46
N TYR A 128 -13.65 -15.35 0.66
CA TYR A 128 -13.40 -16.10 1.89
C TYR A 128 -14.01 -15.48 3.15
N GLY A 129 -14.21 -14.15 3.17
CA GLY A 129 -14.68 -13.39 4.31
C GLY A 129 -16.20 -13.30 4.43
N ASP A 130 -16.65 -12.56 5.42
CA ASP A 130 -18.03 -12.13 5.59
C ASP A 130 -18.18 -10.61 5.35
N LYS A 131 -19.38 -10.07 5.61
CA LYS A 131 -19.67 -8.63 5.45
C LYS A 131 -18.81 -7.75 6.35
N VAL A 132 -18.46 -8.23 7.56
CA VAL A 132 -17.59 -7.48 8.50
C VAL A 132 -16.16 -7.42 7.98
N ASP A 133 -15.65 -8.51 7.39
CA ASP A 133 -14.34 -8.52 6.74
C ASP A 133 -14.30 -7.57 5.53
N GLN A 134 -15.33 -7.61 4.69
CA GLN A 134 -15.44 -6.71 3.52
C GLN A 134 -15.52 -5.24 3.95
N ALA A 135 -16.32 -4.96 4.99
CA ALA A 135 -16.48 -3.62 5.54
C ALA A 135 -15.22 -3.06 6.23
N ALA A 136 -14.22 -3.89 6.53
CA ALA A 136 -12.93 -3.43 7.06
C ALA A 136 -12.06 -2.72 6.01
N MET A 137 -12.34 -2.90 4.70
CA MET A 137 -11.53 -2.34 3.61
C MET A 137 -11.35 -0.81 3.67
N PRO A 138 -12.39 0.02 3.89
CA PRO A 138 -12.21 1.46 3.99
C PRO A 138 -11.24 1.88 5.11
N LEU A 139 -11.24 1.18 6.25
CA LEU A 139 -10.30 1.46 7.33
C LEU A 139 -8.86 1.08 6.93
N LEU A 140 -8.70 -0.04 6.22
CA LEU A 140 -7.40 -0.45 5.68
C LEU A 140 -6.88 0.50 4.59
N ALA A 141 -7.76 1.25 3.93
CA ALA A 141 -7.35 2.27 2.97
C ALA A 141 -6.55 3.42 3.61
N ILE A 142 -6.63 3.60 4.93
CA ILE A 142 -5.82 4.60 5.66
C ILE A 142 -4.33 4.30 5.57
N ASN A 143 -3.93 3.03 5.45
CA ASN A 143 -2.53 2.66 5.27
C ASN A 143 -2.10 2.54 3.80
N ASP A 144 -2.96 2.90 2.86
CA ASP A 144 -2.64 2.90 1.43
C ASP A 144 -2.09 4.27 1.00
N GLY A 145 -0.95 4.67 1.60
CA GLY A 145 -0.32 5.96 1.31
C GLY A 145 0.82 6.30 2.28
N PRO A 146 1.42 7.49 2.17
CA PRO A 146 2.64 7.84 2.90
C PRO A 146 2.43 8.10 4.40
N MET A 147 1.19 8.41 4.83
CA MET A 147 0.88 8.93 6.15
C MET A 147 1.43 8.05 7.29
N LEU A 148 1.05 6.78 7.33
CA LEU A 148 1.49 5.89 8.41
C LEU A 148 3.01 5.62 8.34
N THR A 149 3.59 5.58 7.15
CA THR A 149 5.04 5.47 6.97
C THR A 149 5.76 6.69 7.53
N MET A 150 5.27 7.90 7.26
CA MET A 150 5.81 9.15 7.81
C MET A 150 5.75 9.15 9.35
N ILE A 151 4.61 8.73 9.91
CA ILE A 151 4.44 8.59 11.36
C ILE A 151 5.45 7.58 11.93
N ALA A 152 5.60 6.42 11.30
CA ALA A 152 6.54 5.41 11.76
C ALA A 152 8.00 5.90 11.73
N MET A 153 8.40 6.60 10.67
CA MET A 153 9.76 7.14 10.52
C MET A 153 10.03 8.28 11.50
N GLY A 154 9.08 9.19 11.68
CA GLY A 154 9.17 10.29 12.63
C GLY A 154 9.24 9.80 14.09
N LEU A 155 8.30 8.94 14.52
CA LEU A 155 8.28 8.34 15.86
C LEU A 155 9.51 7.46 16.11
N GLY A 156 10.03 6.80 15.07
CA GLY A 156 11.26 6.02 15.13
C GLY A 156 12.53 6.85 15.23
N GLY A 157 12.44 8.17 15.00
CA GLY A 157 13.61 9.06 14.91
C GLY A 157 14.53 8.71 13.73
N LEU A 158 13.94 8.19 12.64
CA LEU A 158 14.66 7.84 11.42
C LEU A 158 14.61 8.97 10.38
N ALA A 159 13.56 9.80 10.42
CA ALA A 159 13.40 10.95 9.55
C ALA A 159 12.92 12.15 10.38
N ASP A 160 13.35 13.33 9.99
CA ASP A 160 12.82 14.58 10.52
C ASP A 160 11.58 14.98 9.72
N ILE A 161 10.43 14.47 10.15
CA ILE A 161 9.15 14.72 9.49
C ILE A 161 8.47 15.92 10.14
N PRO A 162 8.42 17.08 9.48
CA PRO A 162 7.71 18.24 10.01
C PRO A 162 6.23 17.94 10.21
N PHE A 163 5.65 18.41 11.33
CA PHE A 163 4.22 18.21 11.59
C PHE A 163 3.33 18.68 10.42
N MET A 164 3.70 19.78 9.78
CA MET A 164 2.97 20.28 8.61
C MET A 164 3.04 19.35 7.40
N ALA A 165 4.11 18.57 7.24
CA ALA A 165 4.18 17.55 6.18
C ALA A 165 3.17 16.42 6.44
N LEU A 166 2.98 16.01 7.71
CA LEU A 166 1.91 15.06 8.08
C LEU A 166 0.52 15.64 7.77
N VAL A 167 0.28 16.90 8.16
CA VAL A 167 -1.00 17.59 7.88
C VAL A 167 -1.24 17.68 6.36
N ALA A 168 -0.20 18.02 5.59
CA ALA A 168 -0.29 18.10 4.14
C ALA A 168 -0.59 16.73 3.49
N ALA A 169 0.02 15.65 3.99
CA ALA A 169 -0.23 14.30 3.49
C ALA A 169 -1.64 13.79 3.83
N ILE A 170 -2.19 14.17 5.00
CA ILE A 170 -3.54 13.77 5.43
C ILE A 170 -4.62 14.66 4.82
N GLY A 171 -4.31 15.94 4.58
CA GLY A 171 -5.27 16.98 4.18
C GLY A 171 -6.21 16.55 3.04
N PRO A 172 -5.71 16.04 1.90
CA PRO A 172 -6.56 15.58 0.81
C PRO A 172 -7.55 14.49 1.23
N ILE A 173 -7.11 13.51 2.03
CA ILE A 173 -7.97 12.43 2.53
C ILE A 173 -9.08 12.98 3.42
N LEU A 174 -8.75 13.89 4.35
CA LEU A 174 -9.72 14.46 5.27
C LEU A 174 -10.77 15.31 4.55
N VAL A 175 -10.33 16.15 3.61
CA VAL A 175 -11.26 16.96 2.79
C VAL A 175 -12.16 16.06 1.96
N GLY A 176 -11.60 15.04 1.29
CA GLY A 176 -12.37 14.04 0.57
C GLY A 176 -13.39 13.34 1.46
N MET A 177 -12.96 12.88 2.66
CA MET A 177 -13.84 12.20 3.62
C MET A 177 -15.01 13.09 4.08
N ILE A 178 -14.76 14.35 4.37
CA ILE A 178 -15.83 15.31 4.73
C ILE A 178 -16.83 15.43 3.58
N LEU A 179 -16.35 15.73 2.37
CA LEU A 179 -17.23 15.95 1.21
C LEU A 179 -17.99 14.67 0.82
N GLY A 180 -17.34 13.52 0.84
CA GLY A 180 -17.99 12.24 0.54
C GLY A 180 -19.06 11.84 1.55
N ASN A 181 -18.93 12.23 2.82
CA ASN A 181 -19.97 11.99 3.84
C ASN A 181 -21.14 12.98 3.75
N ILE A 182 -20.90 14.19 3.19
CA ILE A 182 -21.95 15.18 2.91
C ILE A 182 -22.75 14.77 1.68
N ASP A 183 -22.05 14.34 0.62
CA ASP A 183 -22.66 14.03 -0.68
C ASP A 183 -22.18 12.64 -1.16
N LYS A 184 -23.15 11.71 -1.20
CA LYS A 184 -22.92 10.34 -1.67
C LYS A 184 -22.69 10.30 -3.19
N ASP A 185 -23.39 11.10 -3.97
CA ASP A 185 -23.28 11.09 -5.42
C ASP A 185 -21.90 11.60 -5.84
N LEU A 186 -21.38 12.61 -5.13
CA LEU A 186 -20.00 13.07 -5.30
C LEU A 186 -18.98 11.93 -5.01
N SER A 187 -19.19 11.19 -3.93
CA SER A 187 -18.34 10.03 -3.61
C SER A 187 -18.37 8.97 -4.72
N ASP A 188 -19.57 8.59 -5.16
CA ASP A 188 -19.76 7.56 -6.19
C ASP A 188 -19.13 8.02 -7.54
N PHE A 189 -19.18 9.31 -7.84
CA PHE A 189 -18.54 9.93 -9.02
C PHE A 189 -17.01 9.89 -8.94
N LEU A 190 -16.44 10.18 -7.76
CA LEU A 190 -14.98 10.30 -7.57
C LEU A 190 -14.29 8.97 -7.24
N ALA A 191 -15.00 7.98 -6.67
CA ALA A 191 -14.44 6.70 -6.27
C ALA A 191 -13.59 5.99 -7.35
N PRO A 192 -13.98 5.96 -8.65
CA PRO A 192 -13.19 5.33 -9.70
C PRO A 192 -11.83 6.00 -9.94
N ALA A 193 -11.69 7.30 -9.60
CA ALA A 193 -10.47 8.07 -9.87
C ALA A 193 -9.25 7.51 -9.15
N GLY A 194 -9.43 6.88 -7.99
CA GLY A 194 -8.35 6.18 -7.28
C GLY A 194 -7.62 5.17 -8.16
N SER A 195 -8.36 4.40 -8.95
CA SER A 195 -7.79 3.41 -9.88
C SER A 195 -7.33 4.04 -11.20
N ILE A 196 -8.04 5.08 -11.66
CA ILE A 196 -7.74 5.77 -12.93
C ILE A 196 -6.39 6.48 -12.87
N LEU A 197 -6.03 7.04 -11.71
CA LEU A 197 -4.79 7.79 -11.52
C LEU A 197 -3.55 6.91 -11.34
N LEU A 198 -3.69 5.64 -10.98
CA LEU A 198 -2.56 4.72 -10.78
C LEU A 198 -1.55 4.68 -11.94
N PRO A 199 -1.96 4.59 -13.21
CA PRO A 199 -1.02 4.60 -14.32
C PRO A 199 -0.24 5.91 -14.46
N PHE A 200 -0.89 7.04 -14.16
CA PHE A 200 -0.23 8.35 -14.21
C PHE A 200 0.80 8.49 -13.09
N VAL A 201 0.44 8.14 -11.85
CA VAL A 201 1.37 8.10 -10.72
C VAL A 201 2.56 7.20 -11.03
N GLY A 202 2.31 5.98 -11.52
CA GLY A 202 3.36 5.05 -11.90
C GLY A 202 4.30 5.64 -12.94
N PHE A 203 3.77 6.20 -14.02
CA PHE A 203 4.59 6.81 -15.08
C PHE A 203 5.43 7.97 -14.56
N CYS A 204 4.83 8.89 -13.79
CA CYS A 204 5.53 10.03 -13.19
C CYS A 204 6.69 9.60 -12.31
N LEU A 205 6.48 8.60 -11.45
CA LEU A 205 7.56 8.06 -10.61
C LEU A 205 8.68 7.45 -11.47
N GLY A 206 8.29 6.65 -12.46
CA GLY A 206 9.25 6.05 -13.40
C GLY A 206 10.07 7.07 -14.18
N SER A 207 9.46 8.18 -14.57
CA SER A 207 10.15 9.26 -15.30
C SER A 207 11.20 10.00 -14.47
N GLY A 208 11.21 9.82 -13.14
CA GLY A 208 12.30 10.27 -12.25
C GLY A 208 13.39 9.23 -12.01
N MET A 209 13.22 8.00 -12.51
CA MET A 209 14.08 6.85 -12.19
C MET A 209 14.99 6.47 -13.35
N ASN A 210 16.18 5.94 -13.01
CA ASN A 210 17.06 5.28 -13.99
C ASN A 210 16.78 3.77 -14.00
N LEU A 211 16.75 3.16 -15.19
CA LEU A 211 16.50 1.72 -15.37
C LEU A 211 17.50 0.84 -14.57
N THR A 212 18.74 1.30 -14.41
CA THR A 212 19.76 0.62 -13.60
C THR A 212 19.33 0.47 -12.14
N ASN A 213 18.66 1.47 -11.57
CA ASN A 213 18.17 1.44 -10.19
C ASN A 213 17.05 0.40 -10.03
N ILE A 214 16.20 0.28 -11.05
CA ILE A 214 15.13 -0.75 -11.06
C ILE A 214 15.73 -2.16 -11.06
N VAL A 215 16.76 -2.39 -11.87
CA VAL A 215 17.44 -3.69 -11.93
C VAL A 215 18.13 -4.00 -10.59
N LYS A 216 18.85 -3.03 -10.01
CA LYS A 216 19.50 -3.20 -8.71
C LYS A 216 18.51 -3.43 -7.57
N GLY A 217 17.34 -2.77 -7.61
CA GLY A 217 16.30 -2.92 -6.58
C GLY A 217 15.51 -4.24 -6.66
N GLY A 218 15.52 -4.92 -7.82
CA GLY A 218 14.63 -6.05 -8.08
C GLY A 218 14.84 -7.27 -7.17
N ALA A 219 16.07 -7.73 -6.99
CA ALA A 219 16.38 -8.88 -6.15
C ALA A 219 16.08 -8.60 -4.66
N GLN A 220 16.49 -7.43 -4.17
CA GLN A 220 16.18 -6.99 -2.81
C GLN A 220 14.67 -6.76 -2.63
N GLY A 221 13.97 -6.27 -3.65
CA GLY A 221 12.52 -6.12 -3.61
C GLY A 221 11.78 -7.45 -3.50
N ILE A 222 12.30 -8.53 -4.10
CA ILE A 222 11.80 -9.90 -3.88
C ILE A 222 11.98 -10.30 -2.42
N LEU A 223 13.16 -10.08 -1.84
CA LEU A 223 13.40 -10.35 -0.43
C LEU A 223 12.45 -9.53 0.46
N LEU A 224 12.25 -8.26 0.16
CA LEU A 224 11.31 -7.39 0.86
C LEU A 224 9.87 -7.92 0.80
N GLY A 225 9.44 -8.41 -0.36
CA GLY A 225 8.13 -9.04 -0.52
C GLY A 225 7.98 -10.31 0.31
N LEU A 226 9.02 -11.12 0.42
CA LEU A 226 9.04 -12.31 1.30
C LEU A 226 8.96 -11.91 2.77
N VAL A 227 9.72 -10.88 3.19
CA VAL A 227 9.64 -10.33 4.56
C VAL A 227 8.24 -9.81 4.86
N THR A 228 7.66 -9.03 3.95
CA THR A 228 6.30 -8.49 4.10
C THR A 228 5.26 -9.60 4.21
N CYS A 229 5.34 -10.60 3.33
CA CYS A 229 4.39 -11.69 3.29
C CYS A 229 4.54 -12.62 4.50
N PHE A 230 5.74 -13.15 4.76
CA PHE A 230 5.91 -14.20 5.75
C PHE A 230 6.14 -13.67 7.16
N ILE A 231 7.01 -12.69 7.36
CA ILE A 231 7.26 -12.14 8.71
C ILE A 231 6.11 -11.21 9.09
N GLY A 232 5.79 -10.23 8.24
CA GLY A 232 4.66 -9.33 8.45
C GLY A 232 3.35 -10.11 8.55
N GLY A 233 3.07 -10.98 7.57
CA GLY A 233 1.86 -11.78 7.52
C GLY A 233 1.68 -12.71 8.72
N ALA A 234 2.72 -13.42 9.16
CA ALA A 234 2.64 -14.28 10.33
C ALA A 234 2.24 -13.50 11.60
N PHE A 235 2.84 -12.33 11.82
CA PHE A 235 2.49 -11.46 12.95
C PHE A 235 1.02 -11.01 12.88
N ILE A 236 0.57 -10.56 11.70
CA ILE A 236 -0.83 -10.11 11.53
C ILE A 236 -1.80 -11.27 11.75
N VAL A 237 -1.48 -12.46 11.25
CA VAL A 237 -2.26 -13.69 11.49
C VAL A 237 -2.35 -14.04 12.96
N LEU A 238 -1.26 -13.89 13.71
CA LEU A 238 -1.27 -14.09 15.16
C LEU A 238 -2.20 -13.08 15.85
N CYS A 239 -2.09 -11.79 15.51
CA CYS A 239 -3.00 -10.76 16.02
C CYS A 239 -4.46 -11.06 15.65
N ASP A 240 -4.73 -11.49 14.42
CA ASP A 240 -6.06 -11.85 13.96
C ASP A 240 -6.62 -13.06 14.75
N LYS A 241 -5.79 -14.06 15.03
CA LYS A 241 -6.20 -15.22 15.83
C LYS A 241 -6.46 -14.89 17.29
N PHE A 242 -5.58 -14.14 17.93
CA PHE A 242 -5.66 -13.92 19.37
C PHE A 242 -6.56 -12.75 19.75
N ILE A 243 -6.60 -11.68 18.94
CA ILE A 243 -7.37 -10.48 19.25
C ILE A 243 -8.76 -10.54 18.60
N SER A 244 -8.84 -10.83 17.29
CA SER A 244 -10.11 -10.94 16.58
C SER A 244 -10.80 -12.28 16.81
N ARG A 245 -10.09 -13.28 17.31
CA ARG A 245 -10.57 -14.67 17.50
C ARG A 245 -11.08 -15.29 16.20
N ARG A 246 -10.42 -14.98 15.08
CA ARG A 246 -10.72 -15.53 13.75
C ARG A 246 -9.57 -16.41 13.25
N PRO A 247 -9.77 -17.30 12.28
CA PRO A 247 -8.73 -18.26 11.84
C PRO A 247 -7.47 -17.66 11.22
N GLY A 248 -7.41 -16.35 10.94
CA GLY A 248 -6.23 -15.66 10.44
C GLY A 248 -6.16 -15.50 8.91
N TYR A 249 -7.19 -15.90 8.17
CA TYR A 249 -7.23 -15.75 6.71
C TYR A 249 -7.18 -14.27 6.28
N ALA A 250 -7.84 -13.38 7.01
CA ALA A 250 -7.80 -11.94 6.73
C ALA A 250 -6.44 -11.32 7.08
N GLY A 251 -5.76 -11.85 8.09
CA GLY A 251 -4.37 -11.47 8.40
C GLY A 251 -3.43 -11.75 7.24
N TRP A 252 -3.54 -12.92 6.57
CA TRP A 252 -2.81 -13.18 5.34
C TRP A 252 -3.21 -12.23 4.22
N ALA A 253 -4.49 -11.95 4.04
CA ALA A 253 -4.97 -11.06 2.98
C ALA A 253 -4.41 -9.62 3.09
N VAL A 254 -4.09 -9.15 4.29
CA VAL A 254 -3.45 -7.85 4.55
C VAL A 254 -1.92 -7.89 4.37
N ALA A 255 -1.30 -9.06 4.29
CA ALA A 255 0.15 -9.24 4.19
C ALA A 255 0.73 -8.87 2.80
N THR A 256 0.14 -7.90 2.12
CA THR A 256 0.56 -7.36 0.82
C THR A 256 1.38 -6.07 0.99
N THR A 257 2.09 -5.69 -0.05
CA THR A 257 2.57 -4.32 -0.26
C THR A 257 1.59 -3.60 -1.18
N ALA A 258 1.17 -2.39 -0.82
CA ALA A 258 0.26 -1.59 -1.63
C ALA A 258 0.91 -1.14 -2.95
N GLY A 259 0.10 -0.96 -4.00
CA GLY A 259 0.55 -0.30 -5.23
C GLY A 259 1.00 1.15 -4.96
N ASN A 260 0.23 1.89 -4.17
CA ASN A 260 0.54 3.27 -3.78
C ASN A 260 1.79 3.40 -2.90
N ALA A 261 2.19 2.32 -2.18
CA ALA A 261 3.42 2.30 -1.39
C ALA A 261 4.68 2.56 -2.23
N VAL A 262 4.62 2.32 -3.54
CA VAL A 262 5.70 2.60 -4.48
C VAL A 262 6.08 4.10 -4.51
N ALA A 263 5.11 4.98 -4.26
CA ALA A 263 5.34 6.42 -4.20
C ALA A 263 5.90 6.90 -2.85
N VAL A 264 5.76 6.11 -1.80
CA VAL A 264 6.08 6.53 -0.42
C VAL A 264 7.53 6.95 -0.23
N PRO A 265 8.55 6.24 -0.77
CA PRO A 265 9.93 6.67 -0.61
C PRO A 265 10.21 8.07 -1.17
N ALA A 266 9.59 8.43 -2.29
CA ALA A 266 9.75 9.76 -2.89
C ALA A 266 9.10 10.84 -1.99
N VAL A 267 7.91 10.60 -1.45
CA VAL A 267 7.22 11.52 -0.54
C VAL A 267 7.99 11.72 0.77
N ILE A 268 8.60 10.67 1.30
CA ILE A 268 9.47 10.78 2.49
C ILE A 268 10.70 11.63 2.18
N ALA A 269 11.35 11.41 1.05
CA ALA A 269 12.54 12.15 0.64
C ALA A 269 12.25 13.63 0.36
N GLU A 270 11.02 13.96 -0.04
CA GLU A 270 10.56 15.35 -0.17
C GLU A 270 10.37 16.00 1.21
N ALA A 271 9.82 15.27 2.17
CA ALA A 271 9.63 15.76 3.53
C ALA A 271 10.95 15.88 4.32
N ASP A 272 11.87 14.95 4.10
CA ASP A 272 13.22 14.92 4.66
C ASP A 272 14.25 14.60 3.57
N PRO A 273 14.95 15.62 3.03
CA PRO A 273 15.91 15.46 1.93
C PRO A 273 17.10 14.53 2.23
N SER A 274 17.37 14.17 3.50
CA SER A 274 18.40 13.20 3.84
C SER A 274 18.15 11.82 3.24
N TRP A 275 16.89 11.51 2.88
CA TRP A 275 16.48 10.25 2.25
C TRP A 275 16.57 10.24 0.72
N LEU A 276 16.85 11.39 0.07
CA LEU A 276 17.00 11.47 -1.40
C LEU A 276 17.95 10.41 -1.99
N PRO A 277 19.13 10.12 -1.39
CA PRO A 277 20.04 9.11 -1.94
C PRO A 277 19.47 7.68 -1.98
N PHE A 278 18.43 7.41 -1.18
CA PHE A 278 17.84 6.08 -1.03
C PHE A 278 16.50 5.93 -1.76
N ALA A 279 15.85 7.04 -2.15
CA ALA A 279 14.46 7.07 -2.62
C ALA A 279 14.25 6.22 -3.87
N ASP A 280 15.06 6.36 -4.91
CA ASP A 280 14.90 5.65 -6.18
C ASP A 280 15.04 4.14 -6.02
N VAL A 281 16.07 3.70 -5.28
CA VAL A 281 16.30 2.27 -5.04
C VAL A 281 15.17 1.72 -4.16
N ALA A 282 14.76 2.43 -3.12
CA ALA A 282 13.65 2.04 -2.26
C ALA A 282 12.34 1.93 -3.04
N THR A 283 12.04 2.88 -3.93
CA THR A 283 10.87 2.84 -4.82
C THR A 283 10.86 1.58 -5.67
N SER A 284 12.02 1.21 -6.25
CA SER A 284 12.17 -0.01 -7.06
C SER A 284 11.96 -1.28 -6.22
N GLN A 285 12.50 -1.31 -5.01
CA GLN A 285 12.34 -2.42 -4.07
C GLN A 285 10.88 -2.59 -3.64
N VAL A 286 10.18 -1.50 -3.32
CA VAL A 286 8.77 -1.50 -2.96
C VAL A 286 7.91 -1.98 -4.14
N ALA A 287 8.22 -1.55 -5.38
CA ALA A 287 7.50 -2.00 -6.57
C ALA A 287 7.64 -3.51 -6.79
N ALA A 288 8.85 -4.07 -6.67
CA ALA A 288 9.06 -5.51 -6.79
C ALA A 288 8.36 -6.29 -5.66
N SER A 289 8.37 -5.76 -4.43
CA SER A 289 7.61 -6.29 -3.29
C SER A 289 6.10 -6.31 -3.57
N ALA A 290 5.56 -5.22 -4.14
CA ALA A 290 4.14 -5.14 -4.48
C ALA A 290 3.72 -6.21 -5.50
N ILE A 291 4.54 -6.45 -6.54
CA ILE A 291 4.30 -7.50 -7.53
C ILE A 291 4.32 -8.88 -6.86
N LEU A 292 5.36 -9.17 -6.10
CA LEU A 292 5.53 -10.48 -5.47
C LEU A 292 4.39 -10.79 -4.50
N THR A 293 4.07 -9.85 -3.61
CA THR A 293 3.03 -10.05 -2.61
C THR A 293 1.63 -10.15 -3.24
N ALA A 294 1.37 -9.44 -4.35
CA ALA A 294 0.12 -9.57 -5.09
C ALA A 294 -0.07 -10.95 -5.73
N ILE A 295 1.01 -11.73 -5.93
CA ILE A 295 0.96 -13.12 -6.37
C ILE A 295 0.86 -14.09 -5.19
N LEU A 296 1.75 -13.95 -4.20
CA LEU A 296 1.88 -14.92 -3.10
C LEU A 296 0.70 -14.87 -2.14
N VAL A 297 0.23 -13.67 -1.78
CA VAL A 297 -0.80 -13.50 -0.77
C VAL A 297 -2.13 -14.15 -1.14
N PRO A 298 -2.67 -14.03 -2.37
CA PRO A 298 -3.86 -14.77 -2.77
C PRO A 298 -3.70 -16.29 -2.65
N ILE A 299 -2.54 -16.82 -3.02
CA ILE A 299 -2.26 -18.27 -2.94
C ILE A 299 -2.25 -18.73 -1.47
N ILE A 300 -1.52 -18.01 -0.62
CA ILE A 300 -1.39 -18.35 0.81
C ILE A 300 -2.73 -18.19 1.52
N THR A 301 -3.45 -17.09 1.26
CA THR A 301 -4.77 -16.83 1.86
C THR A 301 -5.77 -17.91 1.47
N SER A 302 -5.83 -18.28 0.18
CA SER A 302 -6.70 -19.35 -0.31
C SER A 302 -6.40 -20.69 0.36
N TRP A 303 -5.12 -21.07 0.39
CA TRP A 303 -4.69 -22.30 1.04
C TRP A 303 -5.02 -22.30 2.53
N TRP A 304 -4.74 -21.17 3.23
CA TRP A 304 -5.00 -21.02 4.66
C TRP A 304 -6.49 -21.08 4.99
N ALA A 305 -7.32 -20.34 4.24
CA ALA A 305 -8.77 -20.29 4.42
C ALA A 305 -9.39 -21.68 4.28
N LYS A 306 -8.99 -22.45 3.25
CA LYS A 306 -9.47 -23.84 3.06
C LYS A 306 -8.98 -24.80 4.13
N LYS A 307 -7.75 -24.62 4.62
CA LYS A 307 -7.13 -25.50 5.61
C LYS A 307 -7.62 -25.25 7.04
N TYR A 308 -7.77 -23.98 7.42
CA TYR A 308 -8.09 -23.59 8.80
C TYR A 308 -9.51 -23.07 8.99
N GLY A 309 -10.25 -22.92 7.90
CA GLY A 309 -11.64 -22.45 7.87
C GLY A 309 -11.74 -20.93 7.70
N CYS A 310 -12.87 -20.52 7.16
CA CYS A 310 -13.28 -19.13 6.98
C CYS A 310 -14.82 -19.08 6.87
N PRO A 311 -15.47 -17.90 6.87
CA PRO A 311 -16.92 -17.80 6.78
C PRO A 311 -17.54 -18.55 5.60
N GLN A 312 -16.88 -18.55 4.43
CA GLN A 312 -17.37 -19.27 3.24
C GLN A 312 -17.09 -20.78 3.27
N PHE A 313 -16.10 -21.21 4.05
CA PHE A 313 -15.69 -22.61 4.19
C PHE A 313 -15.40 -22.95 5.66
N PRO A 314 -16.44 -22.99 6.54
CA PRO A 314 -16.27 -23.33 7.95
C PRO A 314 -15.88 -24.82 8.09
N LYS A 315 -15.01 -25.13 9.03
CA LYS A 315 -14.53 -26.50 9.27
C LYS A 315 -15.54 -27.40 9.96
N ASP A 316 -16.31 -26.79 10.85
CA ASP A 316 -17.29 -27.47 11.70
C ASP A 316 -18.43 -26.51 12.10
N GLU A 317 -19.50 -27.05 12.69
CA GLU A 317 -20.66 -26.24 13.10
C GLU A 317 -20.31 -25.23 14.22
N ALA A 318 -19.32 -25.52 15.05
CA ALA A 318 -18.87 -24.60 16.09
C ALA A 318 -18.20 -23.35 15.48
N GLN A 319 -17.38 -23.55 14.45
CA GLN A 319 -16.75 -22.45 13.72
C GLN A 319 -17.79 -21.63 12.92
N LYS A 320 -18.78 -22.31 12.33
CA LYS A 320 -19.89 -21.64 11.64
C LYS A 320 -20.68 -20.74 12.60
N ALA A 321 -21.08 -21.28 13.76
CA ALA A 321 -21.77 -20.51 14.78
C ALA A 321 -20.94 -19.32 15.32
N LEU A 322 -19.60 -19.49 15.41
CA LEU A 322 -18.71 -18.38 15.77
C LEU A 322 -18.76 -17.25 14.75
N PHE A 323 -18.73 -17.56 13.46
CA PHE A 323 -18.81 -16.54 12.40
C PHE A 323 -20.17 -15.84 12.39
N GLU A 324 -21.28 -16.58 12.52
CA GLU A 324 -22.62 -16.03 12.59
C GLU A 324 -22.78 -15.08 13.78
N LYS A 325 -22.15 -15.37 14.92
CA LYS A 325 -22.17 -14.49 16.10
C LYS A 325 -21.31 -13.23 15.92
N GLN A 326 -20.31 -13.25 15.05
CA GLN A 326 -19.38 -12.15 14.81
C GLN A 326 -19.76 -11.30 13.58
N ALA A 327 -20.67 -11.79 12.72
CA ALA A 327 -21.25 -11.08 11.59
C ALA A 327 -22.32 -10.07 12.04
#